data_b24911113a9625f2cef559faf9dcd52c
#
_entry.id   b24911113a9625f2cef559faf9dcd52c
#
_cell.length_a   1.000
_cell.length_b   1.000
_cell.length_c   1.000
_cell.angle_alpha   90.00
_cell.angle_beta   90.00
_cell.angle_gamma   90.00
#
_symmetry.space_group_name_H-M   'P 1'
#
loop_
_entity.id
_entity.type
_entity.pdbx_description
1 polymer ?
#
loop_
_entity_poly.entity_id
_entity_poly.type
_entity_poly.pdbx_seq_one_letter_code
_entity_poly.pdbx_strand_id
1 'polypeptide(L)'
;MLEDTVFIAWETASEIDNAGFHLWRSAKKNGKYRRITDEIIPARGTGIMESAYSFEDTNIKPKKTYYYKLEDIDINGVSTLHGPIKAGARR
;
A
#
# COMPACT_ATOMS: atom_id res chain seq x y z
N MET A 1 -13.22 22.15 3.51
CA MET A 1 -13.72 21.20 2.64
C MET A 1 -12.96 19.90 2.69
N LEU A 2 -13.68 18.90 2.57
CA LEU A 2 -13.07 17.61 2.71
C LEU A 2 -12.41 17.17 1.45
N GLU A 3 -11.28 16.55 1.60
CA GLU A 3 -10.65 15.94 0.48
C GLU A 3 -11.05 14.52 0.38
N ASP A 4 -11.01 14.03 -0.82
CA ASP A 4 -11.24 12.64 -1.07
C ASP A 4 -9.93 11.93 -0.91
N THR A 5 -9.83 11.18 0.16
CA THR A 5 -8.61 10.50 0.53
C THR A 5 -8.93 9.07 0.92
N VAL A 6 -8.09 8.15 0.48
CA VAL A 6 -8.14 6.79 0.97
C VAL A 6 -6.92 6.56 1.85
N PHE A 7 -7.17 6.16 3.09
CA PHE A 7 -6.10 5.79 3.99
C PHE A 7 -5.87 4.31 3.89
N ILE A 8 -4.64 3.94 3.63
CA ILE A 8 -4.25 2.54 3.53
C ILE A 8 -3.33 2.25 4.70
N ALA A 9 -3.66 1.24 5.48
CA ALA A 9 -2.87 0.91 6.65
C ALA A 9 -2.59 -0.58 6.64
N TRP A 10 -1.40 -0.93 7.12
CA TRP A 10 -1.05 -2.33 7.25
C TRP A 10 -0.08 -2.51 8.40
N GLU A 11 0.03 -3.74 8.85
CA GLU A 11 0.90 -4.08 9.95
C GLU A 11 1.73 -5.29 9.58
N THR A 12 2.91 -5.33 10.14
CA THR A 12 3.79 -6.47 9.96
C THR A 12 4.05 -7.11 11.32
N ALA A 13 4.06 -8.43 11.35
CA ALA A 13 4.37 -9.15 12.58
C ALA A 13 5.86 -9.21 12.82
N SER A 14 6.64 -9.29 11.76
CA SER A 14 8.10 -9.22 11.85
C SER A 14 8.60 -8.69 10.53
N GLU A 15 9.81 -8.12 10.55
CA GLU A 15 10.36 -7.52 9.34
C GLU A 15 11.78 -8.01 9.09
N ILE A 16 11.99 -9.26 9.36
CA ILE A 16 13.29 -9.87 9.07
C ILE A 16 13.49 -9.87 7.57
N ASP A 17 14.59 -9.28 7.13
CA ASP A 17 14.99 -9.25 5.72
C ASP A 17 14.04 -8.46 4.84
N ASN A 18 13.26 -7.56 5.40
CA ASN A 18 12.35 -6.74 4.62
C ASN A 18 12.98 -5.37 4.37
N ALA A 19 13.02 -4.95 3.11
CA ALA A 19 13.58 -3.65 2.76
C ALA A 19 12.50 -2.57 2.79
N GLY A 20 11.28 -2.90 2.36
CA GLY A 20 10.23 -1.89 2.36
C GLY A 20 9.05 -2.29 1.52
N PHE A 21 8.26 -1.27 1.17
CA PHE A 21 6.97 -1.50 0.52
C PHE A 21 6.72 -0.50 -0.59
N HIS A 22 5.92 -0.93 -1.55
CA HIS A 22 5.27 -0.04 -2.50
C HIS A 22 3.79 -0.35 -2.53
N LEU A 23 3.01 0.65 -2.94
CA LEU A 23 1.57 0.48 -3.11
C LEU A 23 1.20 0.65 -4.56
N TRP A 24 0.23 -0.15 -4.98
CA TRP A 24 -0.29 -0.16 -6.34
C TRP A 24 -1.79 0.02 -6.30
N ARG A 25 -2.34 0.69 -7.30
CA ARG A 25 -3.77 1.01 -7.35
C ARG A 25 -4.32 0.75 -8.74
N SER A 26 -5.58 0.31 -8.77
CA SER A 26 -6.32 0.15 -10.01
C SER A 26 -7.77 0.56 -9.78
N ALA A 27 -8.41 1.03 -10.84
CA ALA A 27 -9.85 1.33 -10.77
C ALA A 27 -10.69 0.06 -10.91
N LYS A 28 -10.09 -1.05 -11.30
CA LYS A 28 -10.79 -2.31 -11.48
C LYS A 28 -10.01 -3.42 -10.81
N LYS A 29 -10.74 -4.35 -10.20
CA LYS A 29 -10.12 -5.43 -9.46
C LYS A 29 -9.11 -6.20 -10.31
N ASN A 30 -9.49 -6.52 -11.54
CA ASN A 30 -8.62 -7.26 -12.44
C ASN A 30 -8.05 -6.36 -13.52
N GLY A 31 -7.95 -5.08 -13.26
CA GLY A 31 -7.43 -4.14 -14.21
C GLY A 31 -5.94 -3.98 -14.10
N LYS A 32 -5.45 -2.91 -14.70
CA LYS A 32 -4.03 -2.63 -14.70
C LYS A 32 -3.70 -1.80 -13.47
N TYR A 33 -2.79 -2.29 -12.65
CA TYR A 33 -2.37 -1.61 -11.44
C TYR A 33 -1.19 -0.71 -11.75
N ARG A 34 -1.17 0.45 -11.11
CA ARG A 34 -0.09 1.41 -11.24
C ARG A 34 0.50 1.65 -9.86
N ARG A 35 1.81 1.76 -9.81
CA ARG A 35 2.47 2.08 -8.55
C ARG A 35 2.16 3.53 -8.19
N ILE A 36 1.72 3.75 -6.96
CA ILE A 36 1.37 5.08 -6.51
C ILE A 36 2.37 5.67 -5.53
N THR A 37 3.36 4.90 -5.13
CA THR A 37 4.44 5.41 -4.28
C THR A 37 5.63 5.72 -5.14
N ASP A 38 6.13 6.96 -5.05
CA ASP A 38 7.29 7.35 -5.84
C ASP A 38 8.55 6.72 -5.31
N GLU A 39 8.64 6.58 -4.00
CA GLU A 39 9.79 6.01 -3.36
C GLU A 39 9.35 4.88 -2.48
N ILE A 40 10.25 3.95 -2.24
CA ILE A 40 9.96 2.83 -1.36
C ILE A 40 9.65 3.36 0.04
N ILE A 41 8.65 2.77 0.68
CA ILE A 41 8.35 3.05 2.07
C ILE A 41 9.24 2.13 2.88
N PRO A 42 10.27 2.66 3.56
CA PRO A 42 11.26 1.77 4.17
C PRO A 42 10.68 0.97 5.32
N ALA A 43 11.13 -0.26 5.43
CA ALA A 43 10.79 -1.07 6.59
C ALA A 43 11.45 -0.45 7.82
N ARG A 44 10.67 -0.33 8.89
CA ARG A 44 11.15 0.35 10.08
C ARG A 44 11.68 -0.59 11.14
N GLY A 45 11.12 -1.77 11.20
CA GLY A 45 11.53 -2.70 12.22
C GLY A 45 12.55 -3.66 11.70
N THR A 46 13.28 -4.25 12.61
CA THR A 46 14.15 -5.35 12.28
C THR A 46 13.85 -6.45 13.28
N GLY A 47 13.70 -7.64 12.77
CA GLY A 47 13.46 -8.78 13.63
C GLY A 47 11.99 -8.93 13.97
N ILE A 48 11.69 -9.16 15.21
CA ILE A 48 10.39 -9.64 15.61
C ILE A 48 9.40 -8.58 16.06
N MET A 49 9.79 -7.33 16.01
CA MET A 49 8.90 -6.26 16.44
C MET A 49 7.85 -6.01 15.39
N GLU A 50 6.63 -5.79 15.85
CA GLU A 50 5.56 -5.37 14.96
C GLU A 50 5.76 -3.93 14.53
N SER A 51 5.32 -3.62 13.33
CA SER A 51 5.34 -2.24 12.85
C SER A 51 4.05 -1.95 12.14
N ALA A 52 3.59 -0.71 12.27
CA ALA A 52 2.38 -0.27 11.61
C ALA A 52 2.73 0.83 10.62
N TYR A 53 2.09 0.80 9.46
CA TYR A 53 2.34 1.73 8.38
C TYR A 53 1.04 2.30 7.87
N SER A 54 1.11 3.49 7.31
CA SER A 54 -0.05 4.05 6.64
C SER A 54 0.39 4.90 5.47
N PHE A 55 -0.51 5.08 4.53
CA PHE A 55 -0.29 5.88 3.35
C PHE A 55 -1.60 6.54 2.96
N GLU A 56 -1.55 7.82 2.62
CA GLU A 56 -2.73 8.55 2.18
C GLU A 56 -2.70 8.67 0.68
N ASP A 57 -3.71 8.13 0.03
CA ASP A 57 -3.85 8.26 -1.41
C ASP A 57 -4.83 9.39 -1.67
N THR A 58 -4.30 10.52 -2.09
CA THR A 58 -5.11 11.71 -2.33
C THR A 58 -5.38 11.95 -3.80
N ASN A 59 -4.80 11.14 -4.67
CA ASN A 59 -4.95 11.32 -6.10
C ASN A 59 -6.07 10.42 -6.61
N ILE A 60 -7.25 10.60 -6.01
CA ILE A 60 -8.41 9.78 -6.32
C ILE A 60 -9.59 10.69 -6.61
N LYS A 61 -10.60 10.13 -7.25
CA LYS A 61 -11.83 10.86 -7.54
C LYS A 61 -12.90 10.48 -6.54
N PRO A 62 -13.78 11.43 -6.19
CA PRO A 62 -14.82 11.13 -5.22
C PRO A 62 -15.80 10.11 -5.75
N LYS A 63 -16.33 9.32 -4.85
CA LYS A 63 -17.36 8.33 -5.15
C LYS A 63 -16.92 7.23 -6.06
N LYS A 64 -15.62 7.09 -6.29
CA LYS A 64 -15.10 5.99 -7.06
C LYS A 64 -14.51 4.96 -6.12
N THR A 65 -14.50 3.73 -6.58
CA THR A 65 -13.93 2.61 -5.85
C THR A 65 -12.60 2.27 -6.48
N TYR A 66 -11.63 2.00 -5.65
CA TYR A 66 -10.31 1.63 -6.09
C TYR A 66 -9.88 0.34 -5.44
N TYR A 67 -8.91 -0.30 -6.04
CA TYR A 67 -8.34 -1.55 -5.54
C TYR A 67 -6.86 -1.33 -5.34
N TYR A 68 -6.33 -1.87 -4.27
CA TYR A 68 -4.94 -1.64 -3.89
C TYR A 68 -4.23 -2.96 -3.66
N LYS A 69 -2.98 -2.99 -4.03
CA LYS A 69 -2.09 -4.09 -3.72
C LYS A 69 -0.89 -3.54 -2.98
N LEU A 70 -0.44 -4.28 -2.00
CA LEU A 70 0.77 -3.94 -1.25
C LEU A 70 1.88 -4.84 -1.74
N GLU A 71 2.99 -4.22 -2.15
CA GLU A 71 4.17 -4.97 -2.55
C GLU A 71 5.18 -4.88 -1.42
N ASP A 72 5.60 -6.02 -0.88
CA ASP A 72 6.72 -5.99 0.03
C ASP A 72 7.96 -6.45 -0.71
N ILE A 73 9.09 -5.84 -0.37
CA ILE A 73 10.35 -6.07 -1.07
C ILE A 73 11.37 -6.44 -0.03
N ASP A 74 12.02 -7.59 -0.22
CA ASP A 74 13.02 -8.01 0.74
C ASP A 74 14.38 -7.42 0.39
N ILE A 75 15.37 -7.67 1.22
CA ILE A 75 16.69 -7.07 1.04
C ILE A 75 17.41 -7.63 -0.18
N ASN A 76 16.92 -8.69 -0.75
CA ASN A 76 17.49 -9.26 -1.98
C ASN A 76 16.75 -8.78 -3.22
N GLY A 77 15.77 -7.90 -3.03
CA GLY A 77 15.02 -7.36 -4.15
C GLY A 77 13.85 -8.22 -4.61
N VAL A 78 13.55 -9.28 -3.88
CA VAL A 78 12.41 -10.14 -4.23
C VAL A 78 11.15 -9.50 -3.70
N SER A 79 10.14 -9.35 -4.55
CA SER A 79 8.91 -8.73 -4.15
C SER A 79 7.76 -9.72 -4.13
N THR A 80 6.82 -9.46 -3.24
CA THR A 80 5.60 -10.24 -3.11
C THR A 80 4.42 -9.27 -3.07
N LEU A 81 3.41 -9.54 -3.87
CA LEU A 81 2.21 -8.71 -3.91
C LEU A 81 1.13 -9.32 -3.06
N HIS A 82 0.44 -8.47 -2.31
CA HIS A 82 -0.67 -8.86 -1.46
C HIS A 82 -1.91 -8.09 -1.86
N GLY A 83 -3.03 -8.73 -1.83
CA GLY A 83 -4.30 -8.13 -2.19
C GLY A 83 -4.84 -8.73 -3.45
N PRO A 84 -5.79 -8.07 -4.11
CA PRO A 84 -6.17 -6.67 -3.88
C PRO A 84 -7.19 -6.52 -2.77
N ILE A 85 -7.22 -5.33 -2.21
CA ILE A 85 -8.30 -4.94 -1.31
C ILE A 85 -9.04 -3.79 -1.94
N LYS A 86 -10.32 -3.73 -1.64
CA LYS A 86 -11.20 -2.73 -2.21
C LYS A 86 -11.38 -1.59 -1.23
N ALA A 87 -11.29 -0.36 -1.72
CA ALA A 87 -11.49 0.80 -0.91
C ALA A 87 -12.15 1.88 -1.73
N GLY A 88 -13.12 2.56 -1.15
CA GLY A 88 -13.81 3.64 -1.82
C GLY A 88 -13.47 4.95 -1.19
N ALA A 89 -13.50 6.01 -1.99
CA ALA A 89 -13.35 7.33 -1.47
C ALA A 89 -14.62 7.70 -0.72
N ARG A 90 -14.43 8.30 0.44
CA ARG A 90 -15.56 8.70 1.22
C ARG A 90 -16.00 10.03 0.79
N ARG A 91 -17.15 10.20 0.58
CA ARG A 91 -17.72 11.45 0.32
C ARG A 91 -18.16 11.72 -0.88
#